data_80b43aeb39b53bf7999437281666daee
#
_entry.id   80b43aeb39b53bf7999437281666daee
#
_cell.length_a   1.000
_cell.length_b   1.000
_cell.length_c   1.000
_cell.angle_alpha   90.00
_cell.angle_beta   90.00
_cell.angle_gamma   90.00
#
_symmetry.space_group_name_H-M   'P 1'
#
loop_
_entity.id
_entity.type
_entity.pdbx_description
1 polymer ?
#
loop_
_entity_poly.entity_id
_entity_poly.type
_entity_poly.pdbx_seq_one_letter_code
_entity_poly.pdbx_strand_id
1 'polypeptide(L)'
;GTIHDGDKILVVKNDGSRAMSQVKQLFTFDYLGRKECSEAQAGDIAAVVGIDSTDIGDVYTDPENPVELEPIEIAPPTLSVVFEPSTSPLVGREGDIVGGRQLKERLMQERENNVTMRIEELPDKTGVEVAGRGILHLSVLMETMRREGFEFQVGRPRVLFKKDANGQMTEPVEQAVVECPGEYSGKVIEVFGNAGGTMTTMDAGTTQTHLEFKIPTRGIMGLKNRILNVTHGEAVFYHTFLEYGPYAGEIGVRQNGAMISMSTEKAVAYALGTLQERGQLFVAPGDECYEGMIVGESAKDADMVVNVSRTKNLGNQRSSTADK
;
A
#
# COMPACT_ATOMS: atom_id res chain seq x y z
N GLY A 1 -27.37 19.17 18.43
CA GLY A 1 -28.47 18.39 18.97
C GLY A 1 -28.00 17.53 20.14
N THR A 2 -28.94 16.80 20.69
CA THR A 2 -28.71 15.84 21.77
C THR A 2 -29.35 14.51 21.34
N ILE A 3 -28.68 13.40 21.59
CA ILE A 3 -29.21 12.05 21.37
C ILE A 3 -29.34 11.34 22.71
N HIS A 4 -30.45 10.60 22.91
CA HIS A 4 -30.70 9.85 24.15
C HIS A 4 -30.79 8.37 23.89
N ASP A 5 -30.61 7.59 24.95
CA ASP A 5 -30.92 6.17 24.96
C ASP A 5 -32.44 5.98 24.71
N GLY A 6 -32.78 5.05 23.80
CA GLY A 6 -34.15 4.80 23.40
C GLY A 6 -34.71 5.68 22.27
N ASP A 7 -33.98 6.71 21.82
CA ASP A 7 -34.44 7.60 20.76
C ASP A 7 -34.66 6.86 19.43
N LYS A 8 -35.73 7.25 18.73
CA LYS A 8 -35.94 6.90 17.33
C LYS A 8 -35.14 7.85 16.46
N ILE A 9 -34.38 7.31 15.56
CA ILE A 9 -33.53 8.08 14.63
C ILE A 9 -33.82 7.72 13.19
N LEU A 10 -33.63 8.69 12.32
CA LEU A 10 -33.59 8.48 10.88
C LEU A 10 -32.14 8.37 10.44
N VAL A 11 -31.76 7.25 9.84
CA VAL A 11 -30.47 7.02 9.21
C VAL A 11 -30.57 7.45 7.76
N VAL A 12 -29.79 8.45 7.37
CA VAL A 12 -29.66 8.90 5.98
C VAL A 12 -28.35 8.33 5.45
N LYS A 13 -28.41 7.44 4.48
CA LYS A 13 -27.26 6.77 3.91
C LYS A 13 -26.57 7.64 2.85
N ASN A 14 -25.31 7.31 2.53
CA ASN A 14 -24.52 7.99 1.51
C ASN A 14 -25.14 7.95 0.11
N ASP A 15 -25.99 6.95 -0.18
CA ASP A 15 -26.74 6.83 -1.45
C ASP A 15 -28.05 7.62 -1.44
N GLY A 16 -28.34 8.35 -0.37
CA GLY A 16 -29.58 9.11 -0.17
C GLY A 16 -30.76 8.27 0.30
N SER A 17 -30.61 6.96 0.48
CA SER A 17 -31.67 6.12 1.05
C SER A 17 -31.83 6.40 2.54
N ARG A 18 -33.04 6.19 3.05
CA ARG A 18 -33.43 6.53 4.43
C ARG A 18 -34.00 5.32 5.14
N ALA A 19 -33.57 5.08 6.37
CA ALA A 19 -34.09 3.99 7.21
C ALA A 19 -34.36 4.49 8.62
N MET A 20 -35.47 4.02 9.20
CA MET A 20 -35.77 4.27 10.62
C MET A 20 -35.06 3.24 11.48
N SER A 21 -34.42 3.70 12.56
CA SER A 21 -33.79 2.85 13.56
C SER A 21 -34.02 3.37 14.96
N GLN A 22 -33.56 2.63 15.96
CA GLN A 22 -33.70 3.01 17.37
C GLN A 22 -32.39 2.78 18.11
N VAL A 23 -31.98 3.76 18.89
CA VAL A 23 -30.86 3.67 19.82
C VAL A 23 -31.24 2.71 20.94
N LYS A 24 -30.52 1.61 21.12
CA LYS A 24 -30.72 0.65 22.23
C LYS A 24 -29.83 0.93 23.41
N GLN A 25 -28.61 1.40 23.15
CA GLN A 25 -27.66 1.79 24.17
C GLN A 25 -26.76 2.90 23.62
N LEU A 26 -26.36 3.81 24.50
CA LEU A 26 -25.51 4.95 24.19
C LEU A 26 -24.30 4.94 25.12
N PHE A 27 -23.11 5.13 24.54
CA PHE A 27 -21.86 5.22 25.28
C PHE A 27 -21.09 6.45 24.87
N THR A 28 -20.43 7.07 25.84
CA THR A 28 -19.37 8.06 25.62
C THR A 28 -18.00 7.45 25.93
N PHE A 29 -16.93 8.12 25.51
CA PHE A 29 -15.58 7.67 25.77
C PHE A 29 -15.01 8.39 27.00
N ASP A 30 -14.48 7.60 27.95
CA ASP A 30 -13.77 8.10 29.11
C ASP A 30 -12.36 7.49 29.11
N TYR A 31 -11.35 8.29 28.75
CA TYR A 31 -9.97 7.85 28.49
C TYR A 31 -9.92 6.72 27.44
N LEU A 32 -9.54 5.50 27.87
CA LEU A 32 -9.43 4.32 27.00
C LEU A 32 -10.66 3.40 27.07
N GLY A 33 -11.67 3.76 27.88
CA GLY A 33 -12.87 2.94 28.09
C GLY A 33 -14.13 3.57 27.49
N ARG A 34 -15.19 2.75 27.41
CA ARG A 34 -16.54 3.19 27.07
C ARG A 34 -17.35 3.27 28.36
N LYS A 35 -18.07 4.36 28.53
CA LYS A 35 -18.99 4.57 29.66
C LYS A 35 -20.39 4.73 29.15
N GLU A 36 -21.32 3.92 29.63
CA GLU A 36 -22.73 4.06 29.31
C GLU A 36 -23.26 5.41 29.80
N CYS A 37 -24.04 6.07 28.97
CA CYS A 37 -24.63 7.37 29.25
C CYS A 37 -26.07 7.40 28.77
N SER A 38 -26.89 8.25 29.41
CA SER A 38 -28.29 8.45 29.02
C SER A 38 -28.43 9.45 27.87
N GLU A 39 -27.43 10.32 27.67
CA GLU A 39 -27.43 11.35 26.62
C GLU A 39 -26.01 11.66 26.13
N ALA A 40 -25.91 12.06 24.89
CA ALA A 40 -24.69 12.65 24.29
C ALA A 40 -25.07 13.94 23.53
N GLN A 41 -24.22 14.96 23.64
CA GLN A 41 -24.48 16.29 23.09
C GLN A 41 -23.64 16.59 21.85
N ALA A 42 -24.06 17.60 21.11
CA ALA A 42 -23.31 18.06 19.95
C ALA A 42 -21.87 18.44 20.32
N GLY A 43 -20.90 17.85 19.60
CA GLY A 43 -19.47 17.98 19.89
C GLY A 43 -18.87 16.74 20.54
N ASP A 44 -19.68 15.86 21.14
CA ASP A 44 -19.24 14.62 21.74
C ASP A 44 -19.00 13.51 20.68
N ILE A 45 -18.15 12.57 21.03
CA ILE A 45 -18.00 11.32 20.31
C ILE A 45 -18.76 10.25 21.09
N ALA A 46 -19.78 9.66 20.47
CA ALA A 46 -20.61 8.65 21.07
C ALA A 46 -20.56 7.34 20.31
N ALA A 47 -20.62 6.21 21.03
CA ALA A 47 -20.86 4.90 20.43
C ALA A 47 -22.33 4.52 20.64
N VAL A 48 -23.01 4.19 19.54
CA VAL A 48 -24.45 3.87 19.53
C VAL A 48 -24.63 2.40 19.18
N VAL A 49 -25.47 1.71 19.93
CA VAL A 49 -25.82 0.29 19.71
C VAL A 49 -27.29 0.18 19.34
N GLY A 50 -27.61 -0.74 18.44
CA GLY A 50 -28.98 -1.06 18.04
C GLY A 50 -29.39 -0.53 16.68
N ILE A 51 -28.44 0.07 15.94
CA ILE A 51 -28.69 0.51 14.57
C ILE A 51 -28.28 -0.61 13.63
N ASP A 52 -29.24 -1.16 12.90
CA ASP A 52 -29.00 -2.18 11.90
C ASP A 52 -28.52 -1.54 10.58
N SER A 53 -27.54 -2.15 9.92
CA SER A 53 -27.10 -1.76 8.57
C SER A 53 -26.64 -0.29 8.46
N THR A 54 -25.63 0.06 9.25
CA THR A 54 -24.98 1.38 9.18
C THR A 54 -23.62 1.28 8.49
N ASP A 55 -23.31 2.29 7.68
CA ASP A 55 -22.03 2.43 6.98
C ASP A 55 -21.35 3.73 7.43
N ILE A 56 -20.04 3.81 7.23
CA ILE A 56 -19.28 5.03 7.54
C ILE A 56 -19.69 6.15 6.55
N GLY A 57 -20.01 7.31 7.10
CA GLY A 57 -20.55 8.45 6.35
C GLY A 57 -22.07 8.58 6.44
N ASP A 58 -22.78 7.57 6.98
CA ASP A 58 -24.20 7.70 7.23
C ASP A 58 -24.48 8.76 8.29
N VAL A 59 -25.57 9.48 8.12
CA VAL A 59 -26.00 10.56 9.03
C VAL A 59 -27.19 10.10 9.86
N TYR A 60 -27.08 10.27 11.19
CA TYR A 60 -28.18 10.03 12.11
C TYR A 60 -28.84 11.35 12.44
N THR A 61 -30.13 11.45 12.20
CA THR A 61 -30.89 12.69 12.36
C THR A 61 -32.24 12.45 13.04
N ASP A 62 -32.83 13.52 13.54
CA ASP A 62 -34.18 13.50 14.08
C ASP A 62 -35.18 13.17 12.97
N PRO A 63 -36.07 12.16 13.17
CA PRO A 63 -37.08 11.82 12.18
C PRO A 63 -38.09 12.96 11.90
N GLU A 64 -38.34 13.80 12.89
CA GLU A 64 -39.30 14.91 12.75
C GLU A 64 -38.69 16.13 12.06
N ASN A 65 -37.38 16.33 12.24
CA ASN A 65 -36.64 17.44 11.64
C ASN A 65 -35.34 16.93 11.01
N PRO A 66 -35.43 16.21 9.91
CA PRO A 66 -34.25 15.62 9.29
C PRO A 66 -33.30 16.69 8.74
N VAL A 67 -32.02 16.60 9.12
CA VAL A 67 -30.96 17.45 8.60
C VAL A 67 -30.15 16.63 7.58
N GLU A 68 -30.04 17.16 6.38
CA GLU A 68 -29.15 16.60 5.35
C GLU A 68 -27.80 17.30 5.46
N LEU A 69 -26.76 16.51 5.69
CA LEU A 69 -25.38 16.96 5.68
C LEU A 69 -24.74 16.55 4.36
N GLU A 70 -23.83 17.37 3.86
CA GLU A 70 -23.02 17.00 2.72
C GLU A 70 -22.18 15.77 3.09
N PRO A 71 -22.15 14.73 2.24
CA PRO A 71 -21.36 13.54 2.51
C PRO A 71 -19.87 13.88 2.56
N ILE A 72 -19.14 13.24 3.47
CA ILE A 72 -17.69 13.41 3.55
C ILE A 72 -17.07 12.74 2.34
N GLU A 73 -16.42 13.54 1.48
CA GLU A 73 -15.67 12.99 0.35
C GLU A 73 -14.46 12.18 0.82
N ILE A 74 -14.51 10.89 0.58
CA ILE A 74 -13.40 9.97 0.84
C ILE A 74 -12.62 9.79 -0.46
N ALA A 75 -11.31 10.08 -0.43
CA ALA A 75 -10.46 9.89 -1.59
C ALA A 75 -10.57 8.44 -2.11
N PRO A 76 -10.85 8.24 -3.40
CA PRO A 76 -11.04 6.91 -3.96
C PRO A 76 -9.73 6.11 -3.93
N PRO A 77 -9.81 4.76 -3.94
CA PRO A 77 -8.62 3.94 -4.10
C PRO A 77 -7.97 4.19 -5.47
N THR A 78 -6.64 4.21 -5.49
CA THR A 78 -5.83 4.47 -6.69
C THR A 78 -5.02 3.26 -7.15
N LEU A 79 -4.75 2.32 -6.24
CA LEU A 79 -3.97 1.10 -6.48
C LEU A 79 -4.73 -0.12 -6.02
N SER A 80 -4.56 -1.24 -6.72
CA SER A 80 -5.03 -2.55 -6.29
C SER A 80 -3.91 -3.58 -6.28
N VAL A 81 -4.07 -4.59 -5.42
CA VAL A 81 -3.22 -5.78 -5.32
C VAL A 81 -4.12 -7.00 -5.19
N VAL A 82 -3.75 -8.09 -5.83
CA VAL A 82 -4.45 -9.37 -5.68
C VAL A 82 -3.80 -10.17 -4.55
N PHE A 83 -4.60 -10.63 -3.61
CA PHE A 83 -4.21 -11.55 -2.54
C PHE A 83 -4.65 -12.96 -2.91
N GLU A 84 -3.74 -13.90 -2.82
CA GLU A 84 -3.97 -15.32 -3.14
C GLU A 84 -3.33 -16.21 -2.09
N PRO A 85 -3.81 -17.46 -1.90
CA PRO A 85 -3.10 -18.45 -1.12
C PRO A 85 -1.69 -18.65 -1.67
N SER A 86 -0.70 -18.77 -0.79
CA SER A 86 0.67 -19.01 -1.20
C SER A 86 0.81 -20.34 -1.97
N THR A 87 1.43 -20.29 -3.13
CA THR A 87 1.81 -21.47 -3.94
C THR A 87 3.29 -21.79 -3.85
N SER A 88 4.02 -21.09 -2.96
CA SER A 88 5.45 -21.29 -2.73
C SER A 88 5.76 -22.72 -2.25
N PRO A 89 6.85 -23.36 -2.67
CA PRO A 89 7.36 -24.61 -2.07
C PRO A 89 7.65 -24.51 -0.57
N LEU A 90 7.74 -23.30 -0.03
CA LEU A 90 8.02 -23.01 1.38
C LEU A 90 6.77 -22.71 2.21
N VAL A 91 5.56 -22.88 1.64
CA VAL A 91 4.29 -22.58 2.30
C VAL A 91 4.14 -23.30 3.65
N GLY A 92 3.60 -22.59 4.66
CA GLY A 92 3.39 -23.12 6.01
C GLY A 92 4.62 -23.06 6.92
N ARG A 93 5.64 -22.30 6.57
CA ARG A 93 6.86 -22.13 7.39
C ARG A 93 6.88 -20.83 8.17
N GLU A 94 6.28 -19.80 7.64
CA GLU A 94 6.27 -18.46 8.23
C GLU A 94 4.95 -18.13 8.93
N GLY A 95 3.86 -18.78 8.51
CA GLY A 95 2.53 -18.60 9.09
C GLY A 95 1.73 -19.89 9.16
N ASP A 96 0.88 -20.01 10.19
CA ASP A 96 0.02 -21.18 10.41
C ASP A 96 -1.26 -21.13 9.56
N ILE A 97 -1.67 -19.93 9.12
CA ILE A 97 -2.92 -19.70 8.39
C ILE A 97 -2.63 -19.55 6.91
N VAL A 98 -2.69 -20.67 6.18
CA VAL A 98 -2.37 -20.76 4.73
C VAL A 98 -3.61 -20.97 3.85
N GLY A 99 -4.80 -21.15 4.46
CA GLY A 99 -6.03 -21.52 3.78
C GLY A 99 -6.67 -20.36 3.02
N GLY A 100 -6.99 -20.53 1.75
CA GLY A 100 -7.63 -19.50 0.91
C GLY A 100 -9.00 -19.05 1.44
N ARG A 101 -9.75 -19.94 2.08
CA ARG A 101 -11.03 -19.58 2.70
C ARG A 101 -10.83 -18.61 3.88
N GLN A 102 -9.88 -18.89 4.77
CA GLN A 102 -9.57 -18.04 5.92
C GLN A 102 -9.03 -16.68 5.46
N LEU A 103 -8.16 -16.66 4.43
CA LEU A 103 -7.68 -15.45 3.80
C LEU A 103 -8.83 -14.56 3.30
N LYS A 104 -9.78 -15.17 2.58
CA LYS A 104 -10.96 -14.46 2.07
C LYS A 104 -11.83 -13.92 3.20
N GLU A 105 -12.18 -14.75 4.20
CA GLU A 105 -12.99 -14.36 5.34
C GLU A 105 -12.36 -13.16 6.07
N ARG A 106 -11.04 -13.19 6.31
CA ARG A 106 -10.31 -12.09 6.95
C ARG A 106 -10.34 -10.79 6.12
N LEU A 107 -10.15 -10.88 4.81
CA LEU A 107 -10.22 -9.72 3.92
C LEU A 107 -11.64 -9.15 3.85
N MET A 108 -12.68 -9.98 3.87
CA MET A 108 -14.06 -9.50 3.91
C MET A 108 -14.39 -8.77 5.22
N GLN A 109 -13.83 -9.21 6.36
CA GLN A 109 -13.94 -8.46 7.63
C GLN A 109 -13.26 -7.09 7.55
N GLU A 110 -12.12 -6.99 6.87
CA GLU A 110 -11.44 -5.70 6.66
C GLU A 110 -12.34 -4.72 5.89
N ARG A 111 -13.09 -5.19 4.89
CA ARG A 111 -14.03 -4.37 4.12
C ARG A 111 -15.10 -3.72 5.01
N GLU A 112 -15.56 -4.43 6.05
CA GLU A 112 -16.57 -3.91 6.97
C GLU A 112 -16.02 -2.78 7.87
N ASN A 113 -14.74 -2.82 8.18
CA ASN A 113 -14.09 -1.90 9.09
C ASN A 113 -13.34 -0.75 8.38
N ASN A 114 -13.08 -0.87 7.09
CA ASN A 114 -12.22 0.04 6.34
C ASN A 114 -12.87 0.51 5.03
N VAL A 115 -13.63 1.61 5.11
CA VAL A 115 -14.32 2.20 3.94
C VAL A 115 -13.38 2.74 2.87
N THR A 116 -12.10 2.91 3.19
CA THR A 116 -11.12 3.42 2.23
C THR A 116 -10.50 2.33 1.38
N MET A 117 -10.85 1.07 1.66
CA MET A 117 -10.49 -0.10 0.87
C MET A 117 -11.70 -0.66 0.13
N ARG A 118 -11.52 -0.97 -1.14
CA ARG A 118 -12.47 -1.77 -1.90
C ARG A 118 -11.93 -3.19 -2.01
N ILE A 119 -12.69 -4.17 -1.54
CA ILE A 119 -12.30 -5.57 -1.48
C ILE A 119 -13.32 -6.38 -2.24
N GLU A 120 -12.89 -7.02 -3.31
CA GLU A 120 -13.74 -7.79 -4.23
C GLU A 120 -13.10 -9.14 -4.54
N GLU A 121 -13.91 -10.19 -4.59
CA GLU A 121 -13.45 -11.51 -5.02
C GLU A 121 -13.26 -11.50 -6.54
N LEU A 122 -12.16 -12.10 -7.02
CA LEU A 122 -11.95 -12.25 -8.44
C LEU A 122 -13.01 -13.17 -9.07
N PRO A 123 -13.39 -12.93 -10.34
CA PRO A 123 -14.43 -13.74 -11.03
C PRO A 123 -14.10 -15.23 -11.11
N ASP A 124 -12.83 -15.58 -11.18
CA ASP A 124 -12.32 -16.96 -11.22
C ASP A 124 -12.17 -17.57 -9.81
N LYS A 125 -12.46 -16.81 -8.76
CA LYS A 125 -12.36 -17.22 -7.34
C LYS A 125 -10.96 -17.67 -6.89
N THR A 126 -9.92 -17.35 -7.65
CA THR A 126 -8.53 -17.71 -7.33
C THR A 126 -7.94 -16.82 -6.25
N GLY A 127 -8.45 -15.57 -6.14
CA GLY A 127 -7.94 -14.58 -5.20
C GLY A 127 -8.95 -13.48 -4.87
N VAL A 128 -8.49 -12.52 -4.10
CA VAL A 128 -9.25 -11.34 -3.68
C VAL A 128 -8.49 -10.08 -4.10
N GLU A 129 -9.11 -9.23 -4.88
CA GLU A 129 -8.57 -7.92 -5.22
C GLU A 129 -8.84 -6.93 -4.10
N VAL A 130 -7.79 -6.31 -3.61
CA VAL A 130 -7.84 -5.27 -2.58
C VAL A 130 -7.32 -3.98 -3.16
N ALA A 131 -8.18 -2.98 -3.25
CA ALA A 131 -7.84 -1.65 -3.71
C ALA A 131 -7.74 -0.68 -2.54
N GLY A 132 -6.67 0.13 -2.52
CA GLY A 132 -6.39 1.10 -1.48
C GLY A 132 -5.91 2.45 -2.03
N ARG A 133 -5.79 3.44 -1.16
CA ARG A 133 -5.38 4.80 -1.53
C ARG A 133 -3.91 4.92 -1.93
N GLY A 134 -3.10 3.92 -1.64
CA GLY A 134 -1.67 3.91 -1.96
C GLY A 134 -0.98 2.67 -1.44
N ILE A 135 0.31 2.54 -1.82
CA ILE A 135 1.12 1.37 -1.47
C ILE A 135 1.27 1.17 0.04
N LEU A 136 1.44 2.24 0.81
CA LEU A 136 1.57 2.17 2.26
C LEU A 136 0.31 1.59 2.91
N HIS A 137 -0.86 2.00 2.45
CA HIS A 137 -2.14 1.50 2.97
C HIS A 137 -2.27 -0.01 2.77
N LEU A 138 -1.93 -0.51 1.58
CA LEU A 138 -1.91 -1.94 1.26
C LEU A 138 -0.82 -2.68 2.07
N SER A 139 0.36 -2.08 2.23
CA SER A 139 1.46 -2.69 3.00
C SER A 139 1.13 -2.83 4.49
N VAL A 140 0.41 -1.87 5.07
CA VAL A 140 -0.05 -1.97 6.47
C VAL A 140 -1.00 -3.14 6.65
N LEU A 141 -1.95 -3.34 5.73
CA LEU A 141 -2.83 -4.51 5.75
C LEU A 141 -2.05 -5.82 5.66
N MET A 142 -1.10 -5.91 4.70
CA MET A 142 -0.24 -7.10 4.54
C MET A 142 0.52 -7.43 5.83
N GLU A 143 1.14 -6.41 6.44
CA GLU A 143 1.91 -6.58 7.66
C GLU A 143 1.02 -6.94 8.86
N THR A 144 -0.18 -6.38 8.96
CA THR A 144 -1.15 -6.73 10.00
C THR A 144 -1.55 -8.20 9.88
N MET A 145 -1.91 -8.65 8.68
CA MET A 145 -2.27 -10.04 8.42
C MET A 145 -1.09 -11.00 8.66
N ARG A 146 0.14 -10.60 8.29
CA ARG A 146 1.34 -11.38 8.60
C ARG A 146 1.51 -11.57 10.11
N ARG A 147 1.30 -10.53 10.90
CA ARG A 147 1.36 -10.60 12.39
C ARG A 147 0.23 -11.42 13.00
N GLU A 148 -0.91 -11.51 12.32
CA GLU A 148 -2.01 -12.40 12.69
C GLU A 148 -1.72 -13.89 12.37
N GLY A 149 -0.58 -14.20 11.73
CA GLY A 149 -0.14 -15.54 11.38
C GLY A 149 -0.60 -16.02 9.99
N PHE A 150 -1.10 -15.12 9.15
CA PHE A 150 -1.42 -15.45 7.76
C PHE A 150 -0.17 -15.54 6.90
N GLU A 151 -0.10 -16.56 6.06
CA GLU A 151 0.84 -16.69 4.97
C GLU A 151 0.09 -16.69 3.63
N PHE A 152 0.42 -15.75 2.76
CA PHE A 152 -0.26 -15.53 1.48
C PHE A 152 0.74 -14.97 0.46
N GLN A 153 0.36 -15.01 -0.80
CA GLN A 153 1.08 -14.33 -1.86
C GLN A 153 0.29 -13.11 -2.35
N VAL A 154 1.01 -12.13 -2.90
CA VAL A 154 0.43 -10.91 -3.46
C VAL A 154 0.90 -10.69 -4.88
N GLY A 155 -0.02 -10.28 -5.74
CA GLY A 155 0.28 -9.87 -7.10
C GLY A 155 1.00 -8.51 -7.15
N ARG A 156 1.42 -8.12 -8.35
CA ARG A 156 1.98 -6.77 -8.56
C ARG A 156 0.92 -5.71 -8.33
N PRO A 157 1.27 -4.59 -7.66
CA PRO A 157 0.38 -3.44 -7.58
C PRO A 157 -0.01 -2.95 -8.97
N ARG A 158 -1.31 -2.69 -9.16
CA ARG A 158 -1.87 -2.16 -10.40
C ARG A 158 -2.58 -0.85 -10.10
N VAL A 159 -2.39 0.12 -10.97
CA VAL A 159 -3.11 1.39 -10.90
C VAL A 159 -4.53 1.19 -11.44
N LEU A 160 -5.50 1.79 -10.76
CA LEU A 160 -6.90 1.71 -11.13
C LEU A 160 -7.22 2.79 -12.17
N PHE A 161 -7.42 2.36 -13.42
CA PHE A 161 -7.86 3.24 -14.49
C PHE A 161 -9.38 3.46 -14.43
N LYS A 162 -9.83 4.64 -14.87
CA LYS A 162 -11.24 4.96 -15.05
C LYS A 162 -11.49 5.43 -16.49
N LYS A 163 -12.74 5.39 -16.92
CA LYS A 163 -13.18 6.05 -18.16
C LYS A 163 -13.88 7.34 -17.80
N ASP A 164 -13.53 8.42 -18.49
CA ASP A 164 -14.25 9.68 -18.39
C ASP A 164 -15.63 9.63 -19.06
N ALA A 165 -16.37 10.74 -19.02
CA ALA A 165 -17.68 10.85 -19.66
C ALA A 165 -17.66 10.64 -21.18
N ASN A 166 -16.50 10.80 -21.84
CA ASN A 166 -16.28 10.61 -23.27
C ASN A 166 -15.77 9.19 -23.59
N GLY A 167 -15.61 8.32 -22.58
CA GLY A 167 -15.10 6.96 -22.72
C GLY A 167 -13.57 6.88 -22.85
N GLN A 168 -12.85 7.99 -22.67
CA GLN A 168 -11.38 8.01 -22.68
C GLN A 168 -10.82 7.48 -21.37
N MET A 169 -9.70 6.75 -21.49
CA MET A 169 -9.01 6.19 -20.32
C MET A 169 -8.34 7.29 -19.52
N THR A 170 -8.60 7.33 -18.21
CA THR A 170 -7.97 8.22 -17.27
C THR A 170 -7.24 7.42 -16.20
N GLU A 171 -6.21 8.01 -15.63
CA GLU A 171 -5.42 7.45 -14.55
C GLU A 171 -5.31 8.41 -13.37
N PRO A 172 -5.10 7.88 -12.15
CA PRO A 172 -4.91 8.74 -11.00
C PRO A 172 -3.59 9.50 -11.11
N VAL A 173 -3.66 10.80 -10.86
CA VAL A 173 -2.55 11.75 -10.85
C VAL A 173 -2.39 12.27 -9.43
N GLU A 174 -1.16 12.38 -9.00
CA GLU A 174 -0.80 12.86 -7.68
C GLU A 174 -0.04 14.19 -7.77
N GLN A 175 -0.23 15.03 -6.76
CA GLN A 175 0.63 16.14 -6.50
C GLN A 175 1.79 15.65 -5.64
N ALA A 176 3.00 15.78 -6.16
CA ALA A 176 4.23 15.40 -5.48
C ALA A 176 5.03 16.64 -5.15
N VAL A 177 5.55 16.70 -3.93
CA VAL A 177 6.36 17.82 -3.45
C VAL A 177 7.72 17.30 -3.01
N VAL A 178 8.77 17.99 -3.43
CA VAL A 178 10.15 17.70 -3.04
C VAL A 178 10.81 18.96 -2.53
N GLU A 179 11.42 18.85 -1.37
CA GLU A 179 12.33 19.85 -0.82
C GLU A 179 13.76 19.29 -0.83
N CYS A 180 14.67 19.94 -1.49
CA CYS A 180 16.06 19.50 -1.60
C CYS A 180 17.04 20.67 -1.70
N PRO A 181 18.33 20.47 -1.37
CA PRO A 181 19.37 21.44 -1.67
C PRO A 181 19.40 21.81 -3.16
N GLY A 182 19.62 23.09 -3.45
CA GLY A 182 19.54 23.63 -4.82
C GLY A 182 20.44 22.92 -5.84
N GLU A 183 21.58 22.37 -5.40
CA GLU A 183 22.51 21.61 -6.25
C GLU A 183 21.91 20.31 -6.81
N TYR A 184 20.89 19.73 -6.15
CA TYR A 184 20.23 18.49 -6.59
C TYR A 184 18.96 18.73 -7.40
N SER A 185 18.45 19.97 -7.46
CA SER A 185 17.19 20.31 -8.11
C SER A 185 17.11 19.80 -9.55
N GLY A 186 18.18 19.98 -10.34
CA GLY A 186 18.24 19.51 -11.71
C GLY A 186 18.10 17.99 -11.86
N LYS A 187 18.76 17.21 -10.97
CA LYS A 187 18.66 15.75 -10.96
C LYS A 187 17.25 15.28 -10.54
N VAL A 188 16.64 15.97 -9.58
CA VAL A 188 15.27 15.68 -9.14
C VAL A 188 14.28 15.91 -10.29
N ILE A 189 14.40 17.03 -11.00
CA ILE A 189 13.56 17.34 -12.18
C ILE A 189 13.70 16.26 -13.26
N GLU A 190 14.92 15.82 -13.54
CA GLU A 190 15.19 14.73 -14.50
C GLU A 190 14.51 13.40 -14.05
N VAL A 191 14.64 13.05 -12.77
CA VAL A 191 14.02 11.83 -12.20
C VAL A 191 12.51 11.86 -12.33
N PHE A 192 11.87 13.02 -12.07
CA PHE A 192 10.43 13.20 -12.27
C PHE A 192 10.01 13.17 -13.73
N GLY A 193 10.76 13.84 -14.60
CA GLY A 193 10.50 13.83 -16.04
C GLY A 193 10.51 12.41 -16.62
N ASN A 194 11.51 11.60 -16.25
CA ASN A 194 11.60 10.18 -16.65
C ASN A 194 10.47 9.31 -16.07
N ALA A 195 9.85 9.73 -14.98
CA ALA A 195 8.69 9.07 -14.37
C ALA A 195 7.33 9.60 -14.88
N GLY A 196 7.32 10.44 -15.91
CA GLY A 196 6.10 11.03 -16.48
C GLY A 196 5.54 12.20 -15.67
N GLY A 197 6.35 12.78 -14.77
CA GLY A 197 5.97 13.95 -13.98
C GLY A 197 6.14 15.26 -14.74
N THR A 198 5.22 16.19 -14.50
CA THR A 198 5.28 17.56 -15.02
C THR A 198 5.46 18.53 -13.86
N MET A 199 6.50 19.34 -13.88
CA MET A 199 6.75 20.35 -12.87
C MET A 199 5.70 21.46 -12.95
N THR A 200 5.13 21.83 -11.82
CA THR A 200 4.14 22.91 -11.69
C THR A 200 4.72 24.14 -11.01
N THR A 201 5.56 23.95 -10.01
CA THR A 201 6.14 25.04 -9.22
C THR A 201 7.61 24.76 -8.93
N MET A 202 8.43 25.81 -8.94
CA MET A 202 9.81 25.78 -8.48
C MET A 202 10.11 27.09 -7.75
N ASP A 203 10.39 26.99 -6.46
CA ASP A 203 10.80 28.12 -5.62
C ASP A 203 12.23 27.86 -5.11
N ALA A 204 13.18 28.61 -5.64
CA ALA A 204 14.56 28.52 -5.23
C ALA A 204 14.81 29.41 -4.01
N GLY A 205 14.88 28.79 -2.84
CA GLY A 205 15.34 29.44 -1.60
C GLY A 205 16.86 29.54 -1.51
N THR A 206 17.36 30.15 -0.45
CA THR A 206 18.81 30.32 -0.24
C THR A 206 19.56 29.03 0.05
N THR A 207 18.92 28.06 0.70
CA THR A 207 19.52 26.78 1.09
C THR A 207 18.79 25.58 0.52
N GLN A 208 17.47 25.70 0.34
CA GLN A 208 16.61 24.62 -0.15
C GLN A 208 15.77 25.13 -1.33
N THR A 209 15.49 24.23 -2.26
CA THR A 209 14.58 24.44 -3.37
C THR A 209 13.33 23.60 -3.15
N HIS A 210 12.17 24.26 -3.24
CA HIS A 210 10.85 23.63 -3.20
C HIS A 210 10.40 23.36 -4.64
N LEU A 211 10.03 22.12 -4.91
CA LEU A 211 9.61 21.66 -6.24
C LEU A 211 8.26 20.96 -6.13
N GLU A 212 7.30 21.34 -6.96
CA GLU A 212 6.01 20.64 -7.08
C GLU A 212 5.82 20.04 -8.45
N PHE A 213 5.23 18.85 -8.48
CA PHE A 213 4.98 18.11 -9.72
C PHE A 213 3.58 17.53 -9.72
N LYS A 214 2.95 17.48 -10.90
CA LYS A 214 1.85 16.55 -11.20
C LYS A 214 2.44 15.30 -11.83
N ILE A 215 2.14 14.13 -11.26
CA ILE A 215 2.73 12.86 -11.71
C ILE A 215 1.69 11.75 -11.67
N PRO A 216 1.59 10.88 -12.68
CA PRO A 216 0.77 9.68 -12.61
C PRO A 216 1.21 8.78 -11.45
N THR A 217 0.24 8.18 -10.73
CA THR A 217 0.53 7.27 -9.60
C THR A 217 1.49 6.15 -10.00
N ARG A 218 1.46 5.69 -11.26
CA ARG A 218 2.41 4.70 -11.78
C ARG A 218 3.87 5.17 -11.72
N GLY A 219 4.11 6.46 -11.94
CA GLY A 219 5.44 7.06 -11.91
C GLY A 219 6.00 7.22 -10.50
N ILE A 220 5.13 7.25 -9.48
CA ILE A 220 5.55 7.39 -8.06
C ILE A 220 6.13 6.09 -7.50
N MET A 221 5.73 4.93 -8.05
CA MET A 221 6.21 3.64 -7.56
C MET A 221 7.74 3.55 -7.66
N GLY A 222 8.41 3.41 -6.51
CA GLY A 222 9.87 3.39 -6.41
C GLY A 222 10.58 4.75 -6.53
N LEU A 223 9.85 5.85 -6.80
CA LEU A 223 10.42 7.18 -7.00
C LEU A 223 11.14 7.71 -5.76
N LYS A 224 10.60 7.45 -4.57
CA LYS A 224 11.20 7.89 -3.29
C LYS A 224 12.66 7.46 -3.16
N ASN A 225 12.96 6.19 -3.40
CA ASN A 225 14.33 5.68 -3.30
C ASN A 225 15.26 6.33 -4.33
N ARG A 226 14.76 6.57 -5.54
CA ARG A 226 15.53 7.26 -6.59
C ARG A 226 15.85 8.70 -6.21
N ILE A 227 14.87 9.45 -5.67
CA ILE A 227 15.06 10.80 -5.18
C ILE A 227 16.09 10.81 -4.05
N LEU A 228 15.94 9.95 -3.05
CA LEU A 228 16.90 9.85 -1.93
C LEU A 228 18.30 9.49 -2.42
N ASN A 229 18.45 8.62 -3.41
CA ASN A 229 19.74 8.27 -3.96
C ASN A 229 20.43 9.45 -4.67
N VAL A 230 19.70 10.20 -5.53
CA VAL A 230 20.28 11.33 -6.27
C VAL A 230 20.55 12.56 -5.39
N THR A 231 19.91 12.62 -4.21
CA THR A 231 20.08 13.70 -3.23
C THR A 231 20.86 13.27 -2.00
N HIS A 232 21.49 12.09 -2.03
CA HIS A 232 22.26 11.53 -0.90
C HIS A 232 21.48 11.48 0.42
N GLY A 233 20.14 11.33 0.35
CA GLY A 233 19.25 11.26 1.51
C GLY A 233 18.77 12.62 2.02
N GLU A 234 19.16 13.73 1.42
CA GLU A 234 18.85 15.08 1.92
C GLU A 234 17.47 15.61 1.48
N ALA A 235 16.80 14.94 0.53
CA ALA A 235 15.48 15.37 0.09
C ALA A 235 14.36 14.93 1.03
N VAL A 236 13.39 15.81 1.23
CA VAL A 236 12.07 15.49 1.78
C VAL A 236 11.11 15.30 0.61
N PHE A 237 10.40 14.18 0.59
CA PHE A 237 9.45 13.84 -0.48
C PHE A 237 8.13 13.38 0.10
N TYR A 238 7.04 14.00 -0.33
CA TYR A 238 5.68 13.57 -0.05
C TYR A 238 4.78 13.77 -1.26
N HIS A 239 3.67 13.06 -1.28
CA HIS A 239 2.71 13.10 -2.39
C HIS A 239 1.29 12.82 -1.89
N THR A 240 0.30 13.36 -2.60
CA THR A 240 -1.11 13.17 -2.31
C THR A 240 -1.89 12.99 -3.61
N PHE A 241 -2.99 12.23 -3.55
CA PHE A 241 -3.91 12.13 -4.68
C PHE A 241 -4.46 13.52 -5.04
N LEU A 242 -4.43 13.87 -6.31
CA LEU A 242 -4.94 15.13 -6.82
C LEU A 242 -6.25 14.91 -7.61
N GLU A 243 -6.19 14.18 -8.69
CA GLU A 243 -7.31 14.01 -9.64
C GLU A 243 -7.13 12.78 -10.53
N TYR A 244 -8.15 12.43 -11.32
CA TYR A 244 -8.01 11.53 -12.45
C TYR A 244 -7.71 12.35 -13.70
N GLY A 245 -6.51 12.21 -14.24
CA GLY A 245 -6.04 12.90 -15.45
C GLY A 245 -6.00 11.98 -16.68
N PRO A 246 -5.73 12.54 -17.87
CA PRO A 246 -5.55 11.74 -19.08
C PRO A 246 -4.43 10.72 -18.93
N TYR A 247 -4.55 9.57 -19.58
CA TYR A 247 -3.50 8.56 -19.61
C TYR A 247 -2.21 9.11 -20.25
N ALA A 248 -1.11 9.12 -19.50
CA ALA A 248 0.17 9.72 -19.88
C ALA A 248 1.05 8.82 -20.79
N GLY A 249 0.50 7.76 -21.37
CA GLY A 249 1.27 6.82 -22.17
C GLY A 249 2.04 5.79 -21.35
N GLU A 250 3.01 5.10 -21.97
CA GLU A 250 3.82 4.10 -21.29
C GLU A 250 4.89 4.76 -20.42
N ILE A 251 4.90 4.41 -19.14
CA ILE A 251 5.95 4.78 -18.18
C ILE A 251 6.71 3.50 -17.84
N GLY A 252 8.03 3.51 -17.96
CA GLY A 252 8.86 2.37 -17.61
C GLY A 252 8.70 2.01 -16.14
N VAL A 253 8.04 0.90 -15.85
CA VAL A 253 7.71 0.48 -14.47
C VAL A 253 8.87 -0.25 -13.80
N ARG A 254 9.78 -0.84 -14.57
CA ARG A 254 10.88 -1.64 -14.06
C ARG A 254 12.20 -1.21 -14.69
N GLN A 255 13.14 -0.80 -13.86
CA GLN A 255 14.47 -0.39 -14.30
C GLN A 255 15.53 -1.48 -14.10
N ASN A 256 15.32 -2.37 -13.12
CA ASN A 256 16.30 -3.39 -12.74
C ASN A 256 15.76 -4.81 -12.96
N GLY A 257 16.64 -5.72 -13.33
CA GLY A 257 16.34 -7.12 -13.47
C GLY A 257 16.18 -7.83 -12.12
N ALA A 258 15.70 -9.07 -12.13
CA ALA A 258 15.65 -9.94 -10.97
C ALA A 258 16.88 -10.86 -10.92
N MET A 259 17.34 -11.16 -9.72
CA MET A 259 18.24 -12.29 -9.46
C MET A 259 17.38 -13.52 -9.12
N ILE A 260 17.50 -14.58 -9.90
CA ILE A 260 16.67 -15.78 -9.81
C ILE A 260 17.55 -16.94 -9.37
N SER A 261 17.16 -17.66 -8.32
CA SER A 261 17.88 -18.85 -7.86
C SER A 261 17.84 -19.97 -8.91
N MET A 262 19.00 -20.59 -9.17
CA MET A 262 19.13 -21.72 -10.10
C MET A 262 18.96 -23.09 -9.44
N SER A 263 18.84 -23.14 -8.11
CA SER A 263 18.79 -24.41 -7.36
C SER A 263 17.91 -24.29 -6.12
N THR A 264 17.43 -25.45 -5.65
CA THR A 264 16.66 -25.58 -4.41
C THR A 264 17.61 -26.01 -3.29
N GLU A 265 18.23 -25.02 -2.63
CA GLU A 265 19.24 -25.22 -1.58
C GLU A 265 19.26 -24.02 -0.62
N LYS A 266 19.99 -24.15 0.50
CA LYS A 266 20.20 -23.03 1.44
C LYS A 266 21.20 -22.03 0.90
N ALA A 267 20.87 -20.74 1.07
CA ALA A 267 21.78 -19.65 0.73
C ALA A 267 23.04 -19.67 1.61
N VAL A 268 24.21 -19.51 1.00
CA VAL A 268 25.52 -19.58 1.66
C VAL A 268 26.18 -18.19 1.66
N ALA A 269 26.75 -17.78 2.79
CA ALA A 269 27.39 -16.46 2.95
C ALA A 269 28.43 -16.16 1.85
N TYR A 270 29.23 -17.16 1.42
CA TYR A 270 30.22 -17.00 0.37
C TYR A 270 29.61 -16.64 -0.99
N ALA A 271 28.51 -17.31 -1.37
CA ALA A 271 27.80 -16.99 -2.62
C ALA A 271 27.16 -15.60 -2.55
N LEU A 272 26.46 -15.30 -1.44
CA LEU A 272 25.80 -14.02 -1.25
C LEU A 272 26.78 -12.85 -1.25
N GLY A 273 27.97 -13.00 -0.62
CA GLY A 273 29.02 -11.98 -0.64
C GLY A 273 29.49 -11.62 -2.05
N THR A 274 29.56 -12.61 -2.97
CA THR A 274 29.88 -12.36 -4.39
C THR A 274 28.72 -11.70 -5.15
N LEU A 275 27.48 -12.04 -4.78
CA LEU A 275 26.28 -11.54 -5.46
C LEU A 275 25.93 -10.11 -5.04
N GLN A 276 26.31 -9.66 -3.86
CA GLN A 276 26.09 -8.27 -3.39
C GLN A 276 26.72 -7.22 -4.30
N GLU A 277 27.81 -7.55 -5.00
CA GLU A 277 28.42 -6.66 -5.99
C GLU A 277 27.56 -6.44 -7.24
N ARG A 278 26.55 -7.30 -7.45
CA ARG A 278 25.71 -7.31 -8.66
C ARG A 278 24.31 -6.73 -8.44
N GLY A 279 23.94 -6.43 -7.18
CA GLY A 279 22.63 -5.88 -6.84
C GLY A 279 22.27 -6.07 -5.39
N GLN A 280 21.02 -5.84 -5.07
CA GLN A 280 20.47 -5.95 -3.72
C GLN A 280 19.89 -7.34 -3.48
N LEU A 281 20.33 -8.01 -2.43
CA LEU A 281 19.81 -9.33 -2.05
C LEU A 281 18.62 -9.22 -1.10
N PHE A 282 17.66 -10.15 -1.26
CA PHE A 282 16.44 -10.26 -0.42
C PHE A 282 16.55 -11.44 0.56
N VAL A 283 17.58 -12.27 0.43
CA VAL A 283 17.81 -13.46 1.25
C VAL A 283 19.08 -13.32 2.08
N ALA A 284 19.08 -13.95 3.25
CA ALA A 284 20.20 -14.01 4.18
C ALA A 284 20.90 -15.37 4.13
N PRO A 285 22.14 -15.49 4.67
CA PRO A 285 22.80 -16.77 4.81
C PRO A 285 22.00 -17.74 5.69
N GLY A 286 21.72 -18.94 5.17
CA GLY A 286 20.95 -19.98 5.84
C GLY A 286 19.50 -20.06 5.40
N ASP A 287 18.99 -19.04 4.69
CA ASP A 287 17.63 -19.06 4.14
C ASP A 287 17.48 -20.18 3.11
N GLU A 288 16.36 -20.85 3.13
CA GLU A 288 16.01 -21.85 2.14
C GLU A 288 15.52 -21.17 0.86
N CYS A 289 16.13 -21.52 -0.25
CA CYS A 289 15.75 -21.03 -1.57
C CYS A 289 15.28 -22.19 -2.44
N TYR A 290 14.42 -21.91 -3.39
CA TYR A 290 13.99 -22.87 -4.40
C TYR A 290 14.33 -22.38 -5.81
N GLU A 291 14.44 -23.28 -6.75
CA GLU A 291 14.69 -22.96 -8.15
C GLU A 291 13.58 -22.06 -8.72
N GLY A 292 13.97 -20.93 -9.31
CA GLY A 292 13.04 -19.91 -9.78
C GLY A 292 12.66 -18.83 -8.74
N MET A 293 13.09 -18.97 -7.49
CA MET A 293 12.86 -17.95 -6.44
C MET A 293 13.60 -16.66 -6.77
N ILE A 294 12.93 -15.51 -6.63
CA ILE A 294 13.57 -14.20 -6.74
C ILE A 294 14.33 -13.93 -5.43
N VAL A 295 15.66 -13.93 -5.51
CA VAL A 295 16.55 -13.79 -4.36
C VAL A 295 17.20 -12.42 -4.25
N GLY A 296 16.95 -11.54 -5.23
CA GLY A 296 17.47 -10.18 -5.23
C GLY A 296 17.03 -9.36 -6.44
N GLU A 297 17.40 -8.09 -6.42
CA GLU A 297 17.26 -7.14 -7.52
C GLU A 297 18.63 -6.91 -8.16
N SER A 298 18.73 -7.08 -9.48
CA SER A 298 19.95 -6.83 -10.24
C SER A 298 20.23 -5.31 -10.35
N ALA A 299 21.50 -4.92 -10.32
CA ALA A 299 21.90 -3.55 -10.64
C ALA A 299 21.71 -3.19 -12.13
N LYS A 300 21.46 -4.20 -12.99
CA LYS A 300 21.21 -4.04 -14.43
C LYS A 300 19.72 -4.30 -14.73
N ASP A 301 19.27 -3.85 -15.88
CA ASP A 301 17.92 -4.02 -16.39
C ASP A 301 17.54 -5.48 -16.76
N ALA A 302 18.54 -6.34 -16.96
CA ALA A 302 18.35 -7.74 -17.32
C ALA A 302 18.24 -8.67 -16.10
N ASP A 303 17.33 -9.65 -16.18
CA ASP A 303 17.24 -10.74 -15.22
C ASP A 303 18.48 -11.62 -15.30
N MET A 304 18.93 -12.14 -14.16
CA MET A 304 20.06 -13.06 -14.09
C MET A 304 19.74 -14.26 -13.21
N VAL A 305 20.12 -15.45 -13.69
CA VAL A 305 20.07 -16.67 -12.91
C VAL A 305 21.36 -16.76 -12.09
N VAL A 306 21.23 -16.98 -10.79
CA VAL A 306 22.34 -16.95 -9.83
C VAL A 306 22.38 -18.20 -8.96
N ASN A 307 23.58 -18.59 -8.56
CA ASN A 307 23.79 -19.70 -7.62
C ASN A 307 23.98 -19.11 -6.21
N VAL A 308 22.97 -19.28 -5.34
CA VAL A 308 22.99 -18.80 -3.94
C VAL A 308 23.65 -19.80 -2.98
N SER A 309 23.89 -21.03 -3.42
CA SER A 309 24.40 -22.13 -2.60
C SER A 309 25.89 -22.45 -2.86
N ARG A 310 26.55 -21.72 -3.76
CA ARG A 310 27.94 -21.93 -4.11
C ARG A 310 28.84 -21.82 -2.88
N THR A 311 29.55 -22.90 -2.57
CA THR A 311 30.57 -22.94 -1.51
C THR A 311 31.94 -22.53 -2.03
N LYS A 312 32.79 -22.03 -1.14
CA LYS A 312 34.21 -21.76 -1.45
C LYS A 312 34.92 -23.11 -1.68
N ASN A 313 35.54 -23.30 -2.86
CA ASN A 313 36.41 -24.45 -3.07
C ASN A 313 37.61 -24.31 -2.16
N LEU A 314 37.75 -25.24 -1.22
CA LEU A 314 38.95 -25.36 -0.38
C LEU A 314 40.07 -25.94 -1.23
N GLY A 315 40.96 -25.09 -1.74
CA GLY A 315 42.18 -25.53 -2.36
C GLY A 315 43.18 -26.00 -1.32
N ASN A 316 43.94 -27.09 -1.61
CA ASN A 316 45.00 -27.59 -0.74
C ASN A 316 46.25 -26.69 -0.67
N GLN A 317 46.29 -25.57 -1.37
CA GLN A 317 47.40 -24.62 -1.30
C GLN A 317 47.19 -23.63 -0.18
N ARG A 318 47.93 -23.78 0.90
CA ARG A 318 48.10 -22.78 1.95
C ARG A 318 48.99 -21.64 1.42
N SER A 319 48.43 -20.63 0.77
CA SER A 319 49.13 -19.35 0.57
C SER A 319 48.69 -18.42 1.71
N SER A 320 49.66 -17.80 2.36
CA SER A 320 49.45 -16.86 3.48
C SER A 320 48.71 -15.59 3.06
N THR A 321 48.39 -15.43 1.80
CA THR A 321 47.66 -14.28 1.19
C THR A 321 46.23 -14.62 0.71
N ALA A 322 45.77 -15.88 0.89
CA ALA A 322 44.46 -16.33 0.41
C ALA A 322 43.29 -16.01 1.39
N ASP A 323 43.57 -15.48 2.57
CA ASP A 323 42.58 -15.17 3.62
C ASP A 323 42.46 -13.67 3.85
N LYS A 324 42.36 -12.90 2.76
CA LYS A 324 41.90 -11.52 2.82
C LYS A 324 40.49 -11.39 2.31
#